data_c5b64d20a92d89a0312477fddd60b149
#
_entry.id   c5b64d20a92d89a0312477fddd60b149
#
_cell.length_a   1.000
_cell.length_b   1.000
_cell.length_c   1.000
_cell.angle_alpha   90.00
_cell.angle_beta   90.00
_cell.angle_gamma   90.00
#
_symmetry.space_group_name_H-M   'P 1'
#
loop_
_entity.id
_entity.type
_entity.pdbx_description
1 polymer ?
#
loop_
_entity_poly.entity_id
_entity_poly.type
_entity_poly.pdbx_seq_one_letter_code
_entity_poly.pdbx_strand_id
1 'polypeptide(L)'
;RSLWWPRGKVLGGSSSINAMCYIRGHAKDYDEWEQLGAEGWNWKNVLPYFRKSEGNVRGTSALHGGDGPLTVSDPRYLNPLTPVFVEAATQAGFDANDDFNGERQAGFGLYQTTTRDGKRCSSAVAYLNPVRKRKNLKVITKATASRIIFENGKAGALVYAVDGKGGFCEAAAKEIILCGGSINSPQLLMLSGIGPAAHLRQHGIDVLVDAPGVGGNLQDHLDVCTMHKCTQDITYDNINQALAGLRFVLFKQGPGTSNVAESGGFWRSPLAEDERPDVQFHFVPAQLDDHGRNKVPGSGFTLHACFLRPKSRGRLYLTSNNIQHKPRIEAGYLSDADGFDMKVMLEAAKQSRRIIAQPAFDAYRGPEMFPGDTAQSDA
;
A
#
# COMPACT_ATOMS: atom_id res chain seq x y z
N ARG A 1 -9.20 -18.79 7.57
CA ARG A 1 -9.14 -17.52 8.32
C ARG A 1 -9.59 -16.39 7.40
N SER A 2 -10.46 -15.48 7.82
CA SER A 2 -10.80 -14.28 7.06
C SER A 2 -9.87 -13.15 7.43
N LEU A 3 -9.39 -12.41 6.40
CA LEU A 3 -8.52 -11.25 6.56
C LEU A 3 -9.29 -9.97 6.26
N TRP A 4 -8.95 -8.90 6.95
CA TRP A 4 -9.53 -7.59 6.71
C TRP A 4 -8.70 -6.83 5.67
N TRP A 5 -9.34 -6.42 4.58
CA TRP A 5 -8.71 -5.68 3.48
C TRP A 5 -9.31 -4.28 3.38
N PRO A 6 -8.78 -3.29 4.12
CA PRO A 6 -9.30 -1.94 4.12
C PRO A 6 -9.02 -1.22 2.81
N ARG A 7 -10.01 -0.47 2.32
CA ARG A 7 -9.86 0.43 1.17
C ARG A 7 -10.59 1.73 1.43
N GLY A 8 -10.07 2.84 0.86
CA GLY A 8 -10.64 4.16 1.06
C GLY A 8 -11.96 4.36 0.28
N LYS A 9 -13.07 4.50 1.00
CA LYS A 9 -14.37 4.95 0.45
C LYS A 9 -14.56 6.44 0.72
N VAL A 10 -13.67 7.26 0.19
CA VAL A 10 -13.56 8.71 0.46
C VAL A 10 -12.92 9.41 -0.74
N LEU A 11 -13.05 10.74 -0.86
CA LEU A 11 -12.29 11.51 -1.85
C LEU A 11 -10.79 11.31 -1.64
N GLY A 12 -10.08 10.95 -2.70
CA GLY A 12 -8.68 10.52 -2.66
C GLY A 12 -8.49 9.02 -2.51
N GLY A 13 -9.58 8.23 -2.33
CA GLY A 13 -9.49 6.77 -2.23
C GLY A 13 -8.53 6.31 -1.14
N SER A 14 -7.77 5.25 -1.41
CA SER A 14 -6.82 4.68 -0.42
C SER A 14 -5.65 5.60 -0.07
N SER A 15 -5.33 6.62 -0.89
CA SER A 15 -4.33 7.63 -0.50
C SER A 15 -4.74 8.47 0.72
N SER A 16 -6.04 8.50 1.04
CA SER A 16 -6.57 9.21 2.22
C SER A 16 -6.49 8.39 3.51
N ILE A 17 -6.14 7.09 3.44
CA ILE A 17 -6.08 6.18 4.60
C ILE A 17 -4.80 5.35 4.69
N ASN A 18 -3.91 5.37 3.68
CA ASN A 18 -2.65 4.61 3.66
C ASN A 18 -1.62 5.13 4.67
N ALA A 19 -0.51 4.42 4.83
CA ALA A 19 0.60 4.80 5.70
C ALA A 19 1.50 5.93 5.14
N MET A 20 1.16 6.52 3.99
CA MET A 20 1.86 7.66 3.37
C MET A 20 3.32 7.41 2.97
N CYS A 21 3.90 6.25 3.15
CA CYS A 21 5.25 5.96 2.66
C CYS A 21 5.31 6.17 1.14
N TYR A 22 6.23 7.01 0.67
CA TYR A 22 6.41 7.27 -0.75
C TYR A 22 7.51 6.38 -1.32
N ILE A 23 7.11 5.30 -1.93
CA ILE A 23 7.99 4.30 -2.54
C ILE A 23 7.51 4.02 -3.95
N ARG A 24 8.43 3.99 -4.90
CA ARG A 24 8.22 3.50 -6.27
C ARG A 24 8.65 2.04 -6.36
N GLY A 25 8.16 1.33 -7.36
CA GLY A 25 8.73 0.04 -7.76
C GLY A 25 10.19 0.21 -8.20
N HIS A 26 10.96 -0.87 -8.17
CA HIS A 26 12.28 -0.91 -8.78
C HIS A 26 12.18 -0.69 -10.30
N ALA A 27 13.17 -0.09 -10.93
CA ALA A 27 13.15 0.20 -12.38
C ALA A 27 12.79 -1.04 -13.22
N LYS A 28 13.36 -2.19 -12.88
CA LYS A 28 13.08 -3.47 -13.55
C LYS A 28 11.66 -4.01 -13.36
N ASP A 29 10.90 -3.56 -12.36
CA ASP A 29 9.50 -3.96 -12.21
C ASP A 29 8.67 -3.40 -13.38
N TYR A 30 8.99 -2.20 -13.84
CA TYR A 30 8.34 -1.57 -15.00
C TYR A 30 8.84 -2.14 -16.32
N ASP A 31 10.13 -2.45 -16.43
CA ASP A 31 10.68 -3.11 -17.61
C ASP A 31 10.06 -4.51 -17.79
N GLU A 32 9.81 -5.23 -16.70
CA GLU A 32 9.10 -6.50 -16.69
C GLU A 32 7.63 -6.34 -17.12
N TRP A 33 6.95 -5.26 -16.73
CA TRP A 33 5.59 -4.99 -17.22
C TRP A 33 5.54 -4.88 -18.74
N GLU A 34 6.52 -4.21 -19.35
CA GLU A 34 6.60 -4.11 -20.83
C GLU A 34 6.86 -5.48 -21.44
N GLN A 35 7.78 -6.26 -20.88
CA GLN A 35 8.08 -7.62 -21.35
C GLN A 35 6.85 -8.55 -21.26
N LEU A 36 5.98 -8.34 -20.27
CA LEU A 36 4.72 -9.07 -20.09
C LEU A 36 3.59 -8.56 -21.00
N GLY A 37 3.85 -7.61 -21.88
CA GLY A 37 2.92 -7.11 -22.89
C GLY A 37 2.29 -5.73 -22.60
N ALA A 38 2.70 -5.04 -21.52
CA ALA A 38 2.27 -3.67 -21.25
C ALA A 38 3.18 -2.67 -22.00
N GLU A 39 3.09 -2.60 -23.33
CA GLU A 39 3.90 -1.72 -24.17
C GLU A 39 3.85 -0.27 -23.68
N GLY A 40 5.03 0.37 -23.61
CA GLY A 40 5.17 1.75 -23.15
C GLY A 40 5.21 1.92 -21.63
N TRP A 41 5.17 0.84 -20.84
CA TRP A 41 5.22 0.87 -19.37
C TRP A 41 6.60 0.56 -18.78
N ASN A 42 7.69 0.54 -19.60
CA ASN A 42 9.04 0.40 -19.09
C ASN A 42 9.47 1.62 -18.25
N TRP A 43 10.54 1.46 -17.48
CA TRP A 43 11.06 2.50 -16.59
C TRP A 43 11.32 3.84 -17.29
N LYS A 44 11.95 3.81 -18.46
CA LYS A 44 12.26 5.02 -19.23
C LYS A 44 11.01 5.85 -19.54
N ASN A 45 9.91 5.18 -19.83
CA ASN A 45 8.66 5.82 -20.21
C ASN A 45 7.83 6.28 -19.00
N VAL A 46 7.87 5.55 -17.87
CA VAL A 46 7.08 5.90 -16.68
C VAL A 46 7.76 6.91 -15.75
N LEU A 47 9.09 6.96 -15.73
CA LEU A 47 9.85 7.90 -14.90
C LEU A 47 9.46 9.37 -15.10
N PRO A 48 9.25 9.89 -16.34
CA PRO A 48 8.80 11.25 -16.56
C PRO A 48 7.47 11.58 -15.85
N TYR A 49 6.56 10.60 -15.75
CA TYR A 49 5.27 10.77 -15.05
C TYR A 49 5.43 10.76 -13.54
N PHE A 50 6.32 9.93 -12.99
CA PHE A 50 6.67 10.02 -11.56
C PHE A 50 7.24 11.39 -11.22
N ARG A 51 8.20 11.88 -12.00
CA ARG A 51 8.79 13.22 -11.81
C ARG A 51 7.75 14.33 -11.98
N LYS A 52 6.85 14.24 -12.95
CA LYS A 52 5.74 15.21 -13.16
C LYS A 52 4.77 15.23 -11.98
N SER A 53 4.52 14.10 -11.36
CA SER A 53 3.63 13.96 -10.20
C SER A 53 4.24 14.49 -8.90
N GLU A 54 5.54 14.31 -8.73
CA GLU A 54 6.26 14.50 -7.48
C GLU A 54 6.68 15.95 -7.25
N GLY A 55 6.33 16.47 -6.08
CA GLY A 55 6.88 17.72 -5.52
C GLY A 55 7.76 17.38 -4.31
N ASN A 56 8.99 16.92 -4.55
CA ASN A 56 9.90 16.52 -3.50
C ASN A 56 10.56 17.73 -2.83
N VAL A 57 10.52 17.80 -1.51
CA VAL A 57 11.12 18.89 -0.74
C VAL A 57 12.65 18.95 -0.86
N ARG A 58 13.28 17.83 -1.27
CA ARG A 58 14.72 17.76 -1.55
C ARG A 58 15.10 18.36 -2.92
N GLY A 59 14.09 18.73 -3.73
CA GLY A 59 14.27 19.37 -5.03
C GLY A 59 14.25 18.39 -6.22
N THR A 60 14.58 18.92 -7.39
CA THR A 60 14.58 18.19 -8.67
C THR A 60 15.93 17.50 -8.89
N SER A 61 15.88 16.26 -9.41
CA SER A 61 17.05 15.51 -9.84
C SER A 61 16.76 14.73 -11.14
N ALA A 62 17.69 13.89 -11.56
CA ALA A 62 17.46 12.95 -12.66
C ALA A 62 16.28 11.99 -12.36
N LEU A 63 16.10 11.63 -11.10
CA LEU A 63 15.08 10.66 -10.64
C LEU A 63 13.87 11.33 -9.97
N HIS A 64 13.98 12.56 -9.46
CA HIS A 64 12.94 13.24 -8.69
C HIS A 64 12.39 14.48 -9.38
N GLY A 65 11.11 14.77 -9.14
CA GLY A 65 10.46 16.04 -9.46
C GLY A 65 10.34 16.93 -8.23
N GLY A 66 10.54 18.27 -8.40
CA GLY A 66 10.44 19.26 -7.32
C GLY A 66 9.12 20.03 -7.30
N ASP A 67 8.41 20.12 -8.43
CA ASP A 67 7.27 21.03 -8.63
C ASP A 67 5.94 20.33 -8.84
N GLY A 68 5.90 19.00 -8.71
CA GLY A 68 4.67 18.24 -8.89
C GLY A 68 3.63 18.46 -7.78
N PRO A 69 2.36 18.18 -8.07
CA PRO A 69 1.27 18.43 -7.13
C PRO A 69 1.28 17.55 -5.89
N LEU A 70 1.86 16.35 -5.98
CA LEU A 70 1.98 15.41 -4.87
C LEU A 70 3.22 15.76 -4.05
N THR A 71 3.03 16.41 -2.91
CA THR A 71 4.15 16.73 -2.04
C THR A 71 4.72 15.48 -1.41
N VAL A 72 6.04 15.32 -1.55
CA VAL A 72 6.85 14.28 -0.92
C VAL A 72 7.84 14.96 0.01
N SER A 73 7.85 14.57 1.28
CA SER A 73 8.66 15.21 2.30
C SER A 73 9.35 14.23 3.23
N ASP A 74 10.42 14.67 3.85
CA ASP A 74 11.02 13.95 4.95
C ASP A 74 10.09 13.97 6.17
N PRO A 75 10.13 12.95 7.06
CA PRO A 75 9.33 12.92 8.28
C PRO A 75 9.61 14.16 9.16
N ARG A 76 8.55 14.84 9.59
CA ARG A 76 8.68 16.00 10.50
C ARG A 76 8.93 15.64 11.96
N TYR A 77 8.55 14.45 12.32
CA TYR A 77 8.75 13.87 13.65
C TYR A 77 9.28 12.45 13.48
N LEU A 78 10.27 12.12 14.27
CA LEU A 78 10.79 10.77 14.40
C LEU A 78 10.58 10.31 15.84
N ASN A 79 10.00 9.12 15.99
CA ASN A 79 9.97 8.46 17.28
C ASN A 79 11.42 8.16 17.73
N PRO A 80 11.75 8.23 19.03
CA PRO A 80 13.09 7.92 19.52
C PRO A 80 13.63 6.55 19.10
N LEU A 81 12.77 5.57 18.86
CA LEU A 81 13.16 4.24 18.38
C LEU A 81 13.47 4.17 16.88
N THR A 82 13.07 5.17 16.10
CA THR A 82 13.30 5.19 14.64
C THR A 82 14.79 5.22 14.28
N PRO A 83 15.63 6.12 14.83
CA PRO A 83 17.07 6.06 14.61
C PRO A 83 17.73 4.81 15.19
N VAL A 84 17.22 4.28 16.32
CA VAL A 84 17.71 3.01 16.92
C VAL A 84 17.56 1.86 15.94
N PHE A 85 16.42 1.79 15.25
CA PHE A 85 16.20 0.75 14.24
C PHE A 85 17.18 0.87 13.06
N VAL A 86 17.42 2.08 12.54
CA VAL A 86 18.36 2.28 11.43
C VAL A 86 19.79 1.91 11.86
N GLU A 87 20.20 2.26 13.08
CA GLU A 87 21.48 1.87 13.65
C GLU A 87 21.57 0.34 13.81
N ALA A 88 20.53 -0.30 14.35
CA ALA A 88 20.48 -1.75 14.50
C ALA A 88 20.61 -2.48 13.15
N ALA A 89 19.97 -1.97 12.11
CA ALA A 89 20.11 -2.53 10.77
C ALA A 89 21.57 -2.42 10.27
N THR A 90 22.22 -1.30 10.52
CA THR A 90 23.65 -1.10 10.20
C THR A 90 24.54 -2.07 11.00
N GLN A 91 24.30 -2.24 12.31
CA GLN A 91 25.01 -3.20 13.17
C GLN A 91 24.78 -4.66 12.69
N ALA A 92 23.62 -4.94 12.12
CA ALA A 92 23.32 -6.24 11.49
C ALA A 92 24.01 -6.43 10.12
N GLY A 93 24.78 -5.44 9.65
CA GLY A 93 25.56 -5.50 8.41
C GLY A 93 24.80 -5.06 7.16
N PHE A 94 23.68 -4.34 7.30
CA PHE A 94 22.98 -3.76 6.18
C PHE A 94 23.49 -2.35 5.88
N ASP A 95 23.47 -1.97 4.61
CA ASP A 95 23.81 -0.61 4.18
C ASP A 95 22.74 0.39 4.62
N ALA A 96 23.16 1.60 4.96
CA ALA A 96 22.26 2.73 5.09
C ALA A 96 21.79 3.20 3.69
N ASN A 97 20.54 3.66 3.62
CA ASN A 97 19.97 4.27 2.42
C ASN A 97 19.04 5.42 2.81
N ASP A 98 19.33 6.61 2.31
CA ASP A 98 18.56 7.83 2.54
C ASP A 98 17.57 8.16 1.41
N ASP A 99 17.58 7.35 0.32
CA ASP A 99 16.69 7.53 -0.83
C ASP A 99 16.35 6.22 -1.51
N PHE A 100 15.24 5.60 -1.13
CA PHE A 100 14.75 4.36 -1.73
C PHE A 100 14.20 4.52 -3.15
N ASN A 101 14.00 5.75 -3.61
CA ASN A 101 13.57 6.08 -4.96
C ASN A 101 14.73 6.61 -5.82
N GLY A 102 15.96 6.55 -5.29
CA GLY A 102 17.21 6.91 -5.93
C GLY A 102 17.75 5.81 -6.85
N GLU A 103 19.06 5.85 -7.07
CA GLU A 103 19.76 4.88 -7.93
C GLU A 103 19.77 3.46 -7.35
N ARG A 104 19.75 3.34 -6.02
CA ARG A 104 19.76 2.07 -5.29
C ARG A 104 18.56 2.00 -4.35
N GLN A 105 17.74 0.98 -4.49
CA GLN A 105 16.62 0.73 -3.58
C GLN A 105 17.04 -0.03 -2.32
N ALA A 106 18.02 -0.93 -2.40
CA ALA A 106 18.49 -1.72 -1.27
C ALA A 106 19.10 -0.87 -0.16
N GLY A 107 18.90 -1.31 1.09
CA GLY A 107 19.41 -0.67 2.31
C GLY A 107 18.32 -0.29 3.29
N PHE A 108 18.70 0.35 4.41
CA PHE A 108 17.80 0.70 5.51
C PHE A 108 17.90 2.19 5.84
N GLY A 109 16.77 2.82 6.14
CA GLY A 109 16.74 4.26 6.39
C GLY A 109 15.34 4.80 6.65
N LEU A 110 15.18 6.11 6.51
CA LEU A 110 13.91 6.80 6.69
C LEU A 110 13.09 6.78 5.42
N TYR A 111 11.79 6.59 5.53
CA TYR A 111 10.86 6.75 4.42
C TYR A 111 10.49 8.22 4.21
N GLN A 112 10.58 8.71 2.99
CA GLN A 112 9.87 9.93 2.62
C GLN A 112 8.36 9.65 2.59
N THR A 113 7.57 10.68 2.87
CA THR A 113 6.12 10.55 3.03
C THR A 113 5.37 11.50 2.11
N THR A 114 4.16 11.09 1.70
CA THR A 114 3.22 11.97 1.00
C THR A 114 2.54 12.93 1.98
N THR A 115 3.34 13.87 2.54
CA THR A 115 2.86 14.88 3.48
C THR A 115 3.24 16.29 3.02
N ARG A 116 2.36 17.25 3.32
CA ARG A 116 2.57 18.70 3.13
C ARG A 116 2.29 19.40 4.44
N ASP A 117 3.27 20.12 4.96
CA ASP A 117 3.15 20.86 6.24
C ASP A 117 2.63 19.99 7.39
N GLY A 118 3.17 18.77 7.52
CA GLY A 118 2.80 17.81 8.54
C GLY A 118 1.39 17.23 8.38
N LYS A 119 0.74 17.40 7.23
CA LYS A 119 -0.58 16.86 6.90
C LYS A 119 -0.47 15.93 5.70
N ARG A 120 -1.32 14.91 5.68
CA ARG A 120 -1.46 14.01 4.53
C ARG A 120 -1.74 14.78 3.23
N CYS A 121 -0.93 14.54 2.21
CA CYS A 121 -1.14 14.99 0.83
C CYS A 121 -1.73 13.84 0.01
N SER A 122 -3.03 13.56 0.21
CA SER A 122 -3.74 12.56 -0.59
C SER A 122 -3.92 13.01 -2.03
N SER A 123 -4.31 12.11 -2.93
CA SER A 123 -4.64 12.47 -4.31
C SER A 123 -5.77 13.50 -4.39
N ALA A 124 -6.70 13.52 -3.44
CA ALA A 124 -7.70 14.58 -3.35
C ALA A 124 -7.06 15.95 -3.03
N VAL A 125 -6.09 15.97 -2.12
CA VAL A 125 -5.37 17.22 -1.76
C VAL A 125 -4.49 17.67 -2.90
N ALA A 126 -3.76 16.74 -3.52
CA ALA A 126 -2.78 17.03 -4.57
C ALA A 126 -3.47 17.48 -5.89
N TYR A 127 -4.52 16.78 -6.32
CA TYR A 127 -5.06 16.92 -7.67
C TYR A 127 -6.48 17.47 -7.71
N LEU A 128 -7.39 17.05 -6.80
CA LEU A 128 -8.79 17.43 -6.88
C LEU A 128 -9.05 18.81 -6.29
N ASN A 129 -8.55 19.09 -5.09
CA ASN A 129 -8.84 20.35 -4.40
C ASN A 129 -8.41 21.61 -5.18
N PRO A 130 -7.24 21.63 -5.85
CA PRO A 130 -6.82 22.79 -6.65
C PRO A 130 -7.76 23.13 -7.82
N VAL A 131 -8.43 22.12 -8.37
CA VAL A 131 -9.28 22.25 -9.57
C VAL A 131 -10.78 22.14 -9.27
N ARG A 132 -11.17 21.91 -8.02
CA ARG A 132 -12.55 21.60 -7.63
C ARG A 132 -13.58 22.66 -8.04
N LYS A 133 -13.15 23.91 -8.20
CA LYS A 133 -14.00 25.03 -8.60
C LYS A 133 -14.13 25.22 -10.12
N ARG A 134 -13.46 24.40 -10.94
CA ARG A 134 -13.57 24.51 -12.41
C ARG A 134 -14.98 24.22 -12.85
N LYS A 135 -15.51 25.05 -13.74
CA LYS A 135 -16.89 24.94 -14.27
C LYS A 135 -17.11 23.65 -15.09
N ASN A 136 -16.05 23.13 -15.70
CA ASN A 136 -16.06 21.88 -16.49
C ASN A 136 -15.80 20.62 -15.65
N LEU A 137 -15.73 20.72 -14.32
CA LEU A 137 -15.55 19.59 -13.42
C LEU A 137 -16.80 19.40 -12.55
N LYS A 138 -17.39 18.21 -12.62
CA LYS A 138 -18.48 17.77 -11.74
C LYS A 138 -18.03 16.60 -10.90
N VAL A 139 -18.06 16.74 -9.57
CA VAL A 139 -17.74 15.67 -8.62
C VAL A 139 -19.02 15.20 -7.96
N ILE A 140 -19.38 13.93 -8.17
CA ILE A 140 -20.55 13.32 -7.56
C ILE A 140 -20.07 12.39 -6.47
N THR A 141 -20.39 12.73 -5.22
CA THR A 141 -20.06 11.91 -4.04
C THR A 141 -21.25 11.08 -3.59
N LYS A 142 -21.01 10.11 -2.69
CA LYS A 142 -22.04 9.15 -2.25
C LYS A 142 -22.70 8.45 -3.44
N ALA A 143 -21.92 8.22 -4.49
CA ALA A 143 -22.35 7.57 -5.71
C ALA A 143 -21.58 6.27 -5.91
N THR A 144 -22.30 5.19 -6.20
CA THR A 144 -21.72 3.87 -6.47
C THR A 144 -21.94 3.53 -7.94
N ALA A 145 -20.86 3.40 -8.71
CA ALA A 145 -20.90 2.92 -10.09
C ALA A 145 -21.42 1.48 -10.12
N SER A 146 -22.40 1.18 -10.95
CA SER A 146 -23.08 -0.11 -11.00
C SER A 146 -22.70 -0.92 -12.23
N ARG A 147 -22.69 -0.30 -13.39
CA ARG A 147 -22.29 -0.96 -14.65
C ARG A 147 -21.97 0.09 -15.73
N ILE A 148 -21.21 -0.34 -16.73
CA ILE A 148 -20.95 0.42 -17.95
C ILE A 148 -21.95 -0.04 -19.02
N ILE A 149 -22.50 0.89 -19.77
CA ILE A 149 -23.33 0.62 -20.94
C ILE A 149 -22.44 0.64 -22.17
N PHE A 150 -22.58 -0.39 -23.00
CA PHE A 150 -21.87 -0.50 -24.27
C PHE A 150 -22.87 -0.41 -25.42
N GLU A 151 -22.53 0.39 -26.44
CA GLU A 151 -23.28 0.54 -27.68
C GLU A 151 -22.31 0.31 -28.84
N ASN A 152 -22.66 -0.62 -29.73
CA ASN A 152 -21.83 -1.00 -30.88
C ASN A 152 -20.37 -1.31 -30.49
N GLY A 153 -20.14 -2.01 -29.36
CA GLY A 153 -18.83 -2.41 -28.86
C GLY A 153 -18.03 -1.27 -28.20
N LYS A 154 -18.60 -0.10 -28.00
CA LYS A 154 -17.95 1.05 -27.33
C LYS A 154 -18.65 1.40 -26.02
N ALA A 155 -17.86 1.73 -24.99
CA ALA A 155 -18.40 2.27 -23.75
C ALA A 155 -19.00 3.65 -24.01
N GLY A 156 -20.31 3.83 -23.75
CA GLY A 156 -21.04 5.05 -24.00
C GLY A 156 -21.54 5.75 -22.75
N ALA A 157 -21.85 5.00 -21.70
CA ALA A 157 -22.37 5.56 -20.47
C ALA A 157 -22.01 4.74 -19.22
N LEU A 158 -22.11 5.38 -18.06
CA LEU A 158 -21.97 4.76 -16.74
C LEU A 158 -23.30 4.86 -15.98
N VAL A 159 -23.80 3.74 -15.51
CA VAL A 159 -24.92 3.66 -14.56
C VAL A 159 -24.41 3.73 -13.13
N TYR A 160 -25.01 4.56 -12.31
CA TYR A 160 -24.64 4.71 -10.90
C TYR A 160 -25.85 4.99 -10.02
N ALA A 161 -25.76 4.60 -8.75
CA ALA A 161 -26.73 4.93 -7.71
C ALA A 161 -26.16 6.01 -6.80
N VAL A 162 -27.00 6.94 -6.34
CA VAL A 162 -26.62 7.95 -5.34
C VAL A 162 -27.32 7.62 -4.02
N ASP A 163 -26.57 7.57 -2.93
CA ASP A 163 -27.09 7.28 -1.60
C ASP A 163 -28.22 8.28 -1.24
N GLY A 164 -29.34 7.76 -0.75
CA GLY A 164 -30.51 8.56 -0.38
C GLY A 164 -31.39 9.01 -1.56
N LYS A 165 -31.04 8.66 -2.80
CA LYS A 165 -31.90 8.85 -3.98
C LYS A 165 -32.39 7.49 -4.45
N GLY A 166 -33.69 7.36 -4.68
CA GLY A 166 -34.23 6.15 -5.31
C GLY A 166 -33.79 6.03 -6.77
N GLY A 167 -33.57 4.78 -7.22
CA GLY A 167 -33.26 4.48 -8.62
C GLY A 167 -31.79 4.71 -9.03
N PHE A 168 -31.56 4.52 -10.33
CA PHE A 168 -30.25 4.67 -10.95
C PHE A 168 -30.20 5.97 -11.79
N CYS A 169 -29.03 6.55 -11.86
CA CYS A 169 -28.69 7.65 -12.75
C CYS A 169 -27.77 7.13 -13.86
N GLU A 170 -27.75 7.84 -14.97
CA GLU A 170 -26.86 7.56 -16.08
C GLU A 170 -26.00 8.79 -16.40
N ALA A 171 -24.73 8.56 -16.75
CA ALA A 171 -23.82 9.58 -17.22
C ALA A 171 -23.22 9.12 -18.55
N ALA A 172 -23.64 9.74 -19.64
CA ALA A 172 -23.03 9.51 -20.95
C ALA A 172 -21.64 10.17 -21.04
N ALA A 173 -20.69 9.47 -21.67
CA ALA A 173 -19.32 9.94 -21.84
C ALA A 173 -18.70 9.37 -23.10
N LYS A 174 -17.78 10.13 -23.71
CA LYS A 174 -16.96 9.65 -24.84
C LYS A 174 -15.87 8.68 -24.39
N GLU A 175 -15.44 8.79 -23.14
CA GLU A 175 -14.40 7.97 -22.52
C GLU A 175 -14.75 7.74 -21.05
N ILE A 176 -14.52 6.52 -20.58
CA ILE A 176 -14.75 6.10 -19.19
C ILE A 176 -13.45 5.55 -18.61
N ILE A 177 -12.94 6.19 -17.55
CA ILE A 177 -11.70 5.80 -16.89
C ILE A 177 -12.04 5.11 -15.58
N LEU A 178 -11.62 3.85 -15.43
CA LEU A 178 -11.84 3.05 -14.23
C LEU A 178 -10.71 3.25 -13.22
N CYS A 179 -11.04 3.87 -12.10
CA CYS A 179 -10.11 4.10 -10.98
C CYS A 179 -10.59 3.43 -9.68
N GLY A 180 -11.33 2.32 -9.79
CA GLY A 180 -11.86 1.58 -8.65
C GLY A 180 -10.84 0.71 -7.89
N GLY A 181 -9.58 0.68 -8.35
CA GLY A 181 -8.50 -0.14 -7.80
C GLY A 181 -8.66 -1.62 -8.16
N SER A 182 -7.75 -2.45 -7.63
CA SER A 182 -7.62 -3.88 -7.96
C SER A 182 -8.87 -4.70 -7.63
N ILE A 183 -9.76 -4.19 -6.80
CA ILE A 183 -10.97 -4.90 -6.36
C ILE A 183 -12.21 -4.40 -7.10
N ASN A 184 -12.45 -3.09 -7.12
CA ASN A 184 -13.71 -2.58 -7.67
C ASN A 184 -13.68 -2.37 -9.19
N SER A 185 -12.52 -2.15 -9.82
CA SER A 185 -12.45 -2.08 -11.29
C SER A 185 -12.81 -3.42 -11.95
N PRO A 186 -12.21 -4.58 -11.57
CA PRO A 186 -12.65 -5.86 -12.12
C PRO A 186 -14.08 -6.22 -11.72
N GLN A 187 -14.55 -5.87 -10.52
CA GLN A 187 -15.95 -6.07 -10.14
C GLN A 187 -16.88 -5.32 -11.10
N LEU A 188 -16.60 -4.05 -11.40
CA LEU A 188 -17.40 -3.24 -12.31
C LEU A 188 -17.35 -3.76 -13.75
N LEU A 189 -16.18 -4.22 -14.22
CA LEU A 189 -16.06 -4.86 -15.53
C LEU A 189 -16.94 -6.11 -15.62
N MET A 190 -16.85 -7.01 -14.65
CA MET A 190 -17.66 -8.23 -14.61
C MET A 190 -19.17 -7.92 -14.57
N LEU A 191 -19.61 -6.96 -13.76
CA LEU A 191 -21.00 -6.52 -13.72
C LEU A 191 -21.47 -5.85 -15.04
N SER A 192 -20.51 -5.45 -15.86
CA SER A 192 -20.78 -4.86 -17.20
C SER A 192 -20.65 -5.87 -18.35
N GLY A 193 -20.50 -7.16 -18.04
CA GLY A 193 -20.44 -8.22 -19.04
C GLY A 193 -19.04 -8.51 -19.58
N ILE A 194 -17.96 -7.96 -18.96
CA ILE A 194 -16.57 -8.19 -19.34
C ILE A 194 -15.87 -9.00 -18.26
N GLY A 195 -15.58 -10.26 -18.52
CA GLY A 195 -14.98 -11.16 -17.53
C GLY A 195 -15.09 -12.63 -17.93
N PRO A 196 -14.74 -13.57 -17.03
CA PRO A 196 -14.82 -14.99 -17.31
C PRO A 196 -16.27 -15.42 -17.64
N ALA A 197 -16.52 -15.85 -18.87
CA ALA A 197 -17.86 -16.08 -19.41
C ALA A 197 -18.70 -17.05 -18.56
N ALA A 198 -18.10 -18.16 -18.11
CA ALA A 198 -18.81 -19.13 -17.27
C ALA A 198 -19.26 -18.50 -15.95
N HIS A 199 -18.41 -17.71 -15.31
CA HIS A 199 -18.71 -17.04 -14.05
C HIS A 199 -19.81 -15.96 -14.22
N LEU A 200 -19.76 -15.17 -15.30
CA LEU A 200 -20.78 -14.16 -15.59
C LEU A 200 -22.17 -14.81 -15.77
N ARG A 201 -22.24 -15.91 -16.55
CA ARG A 201 -23.52 -16.65 -16.77
C ARG A 201 -24.10 -17.23 -15.48
N GLN A 202 -23.24 -17.68 -14.53
CA GLN A 202 -23.71 -18.16 -13.22
C GLN A 202 -24.46 -17.07 -12.42
N HIS A 203 -24.17 -15.80 -12.68
CA HIS A 203 -24.83 -14.67 -12.03
C HIS A 203 -25.89 -14.00 -12.90
N GLY A 204 -26.28 -14.62 -14.04
CA GLY A 204 -27.29 -14.06 -14.94
C GLY A 204 -26.83 -12.78 -15.65
N ILE A 205 -25.53 -12.64 -15.88
CA ILE A 205 -24.93 -11.49 -16.58
C ILE A 205 -24.64 -11.90 -18.02
N ASP A 206 -25.13 -11.11 -18.98
CA ASP A 206 -24.84 -11.30 -20.39
C ASP A 206 -23.35 -11.08 -20.67
N VAL A 207 -22.74 -11.99 -21.42
CA VAL A 207 -21.32 -11.92 -21.74
C VAL A 207 -21.12 -11.04 -22.99
N LEU A 208 -20.53 -9.89 -22.80
CA LEU A 208 -20.12 -9.00 -23.88
C LEU A 208 -18.72 -9.39 -24.40
N VAL A 209 -17.79 -9.66 -23.47
CA VAL A 209 -16.43 -10.07 -23.78
C VAL A 209 -16.02 -11.18 -22.81
N ASP A 210 -15.63 -12.34 -23.33
CA ASP A 210 -14.97 -13.36 -22.52
C ASP A 210 -13.53 -12.94 -22.22
N ALA A 211 -13.29 -12.47 -21.01
CA ALA A 211 -12.01 -11.98 -20.56
C ALA A 211 -11.60 -12.70 -19.25
N PRO A 212 -11.03 -13.92 -19.34
CA PRO A 212 -10.73 -14.77 -18.17
C PRO A 212 -9.72 -14.17 -17.20
N GLY A 213 -8.92 -13.18 -17.63
CA GLY A 213 -7.99 -12.44 -16.79
C GLY A 213 -8.65 -11.43 -15.85
N VAL A 214 -9.89 -11.00 -16.10
CA VAL A 214 -10.58 -10.04 -15.22
C VAL A 214 -10.91 -10.69 -13.88
N GLY A 215 -10.38 -10.10 -12.80
CA GLY A 215 -10.43 -10.66 -11.45
C GLY A 215 -9.39 -11.73 -11.16
N GLY A 216 -8.63 -12.18 -12.16
CA GLY A 216 -7.53 -13.14 -12.00
C GLY A 216 -6.21 -12.46 -11.64
N ASN A 217 -5.19 -13.29 -11.40
CA ASN A 217 -3.81 -12.86 -11.16
C ASN A 217 -3.65 -11.83 -10.00
N LEU A 218 -4.51 -11.90 -8.98
CA LEU A 218 -4.41 -11.03 -7.82
C LEU A 218 -3.13 -11.33 -7.05
N GLN A 219 -2.35 -10.29 -6.77
CA GLN A 219 -1.11 -10.36 -6.03
C GLN A 219 -1.15 -9.37 -4.88
N ASP A 220 -0.59 -9.76 -3.75
CA ASP A 220 -0.48 -8.89 -2.58
C ASP A 220 0.78 -9.25 -1.78
N HIS A 221 1.33 -8.28 -1.07
CA HIS A 221 2.50 -8.47 -0.23
C HIS A 221 2.07 -9.01 1.14
N LEU A 222 2.15 -10.34 1.32
CA LEU A 222 1.96 -10.94 2.63
C LEU A 222 3.05 -10.43 3.57
N ASP A 223 2.64 -10.11 4.79
CA ASP A 223 3.49 -9.53 5.84
C ASP A 223 3.65 -10.50 7.00
N VAL A 224 4.87 -10.63 7.51
CA VAL A 224 5.19 -11.27 8.78
C VAL A 224 5.64 -10.22 9.79
N CYS A 225 5.08 -10.28 10.99
CA CYS A 225 5.38 -9.31 12.04
C CYS A 225 6.20 -9.96 13.15
N THR A 226 7.28 -9.27 13.54
CA THR A 226 8.01 -9.55 14.79
C THR A 226 7.71 -8.42 15.76
N MET A 227 7.05 -8.73 16.88
CA MET A 227 6.63 -7.74 17.88
C MET A 227 7.34 -7.97 19.20
N HIS A 228 7.88 -6.91 19.78
CA HIS A 228 8.55 -6.91 21.08
C HIS A 228 7.90 -5.91 22.04
N LYS A 229 7.92 -6.22 23.33
CA LYS A 229 7.71 -5.20 24.36
C LYS A 229 8.85 -4.18 24.34
N CYS A 230 8.52 -2.93 24.58
CA CYS A 230 9.51 -1.90 24.85
C CYS A 230 9.67 -1.72 26.36
N THR A 231 10.93 -1.68 26.82
CA THR A 231 11.24 -1.46 28.25
C THR A 231 10.99 -0.02 28.71
N GLN A 232 10.83 0.90 27.74
CA GLN A 232 10.60 2.32 27.98
C GLN A 232 9.28 2.78 27.38
N ASP A 233 8.63 3.75 28.01
CA ASP A 233 7.34 4.29 27.55
C ASP A 233 7.54 5.44 26.54
N ILE A 234 8.12 5.11 25.38
CA ILE A 234 8.47 6.06 24.29
C ILE A 234 7.80 5.72 22.96
N THR A 235 6.94 4.71 22.95
CA THR A 235 6.24 4.24 21.75
C THR A 235 4.94 5.00 21.50
N TYR A 236 4.31 4.77 20.36
CA TYR A 236 3.02 5.39 20.03
C TYR A 236 1.84 4.82 20.83
N ASP A 237 2.02 3.70 21.55
CA ASP A 237 0.94 3.05 22.30
C ASP A 237 0.34 3.91 23.41
N ASN A 238 1.19 4.68 24.11
CA ASN A 238 0.81 5.47 25.29
C ASN A 238 0.93 6.99 25.09
N ILE A 239 0.89 7.45 23.84
CA ILE A 239 0.94 8.89 23.56
C ILE A 239 -0.26 9.60 24.18
N ASN A 240 0.00 10.71 24.86
CA ASN A 240 -1.04 11.64 25.25
C ASN A 240 -1.65 12.29 24.00
N GLN A 241 -2.77 11.73 23.54
CA GLN A 241 -3.43 12.14 22.30
C GLN A 241 -3.89 13.61 22.33
N ALA A 242 -4.30 14.14 23.49
CA ALA A 242 -4.72 15.52 23.63
C ALA A 242 -3.54 16.49 23.43
N LEU A 243 -2.40 16.19 24.07
CA LEU A 243 -1.18 16.99 23.91
C LEU A 243 -0.60 16.89 22.49
N ALA A 244 -0.58 15.68 21.92
CA ALA A 244 -0.14 15.47 20.53
C ALA A 244 -1.05 16.21 19.54
N GLY A 245 -2.37 16.16 19.76
CA GLY A 245 -3.35 16.90 18.96
C GLY A 245 -3.17 18.42 19.07
N LEU A 246 -2.96 18.93 20.27
CA LEU A 246 -2.73 20.37 20.51
C LEU A 246 -1.44 20.84 19.78
N ARG A 247 -0.33 20.13 19.93
CA ARG A 247 0.93 20.42 19.22
C ARG A 247 0.76 20.38 17.71
N PHE A 248 0.01 19.40 17.21
CA PHE A 248 -0.30 19.30 15.79
C PHE A 248 -1.13 20.48 15.29
N VAL A 249 -2.20 20.87 16.01
CA VAL A 249 -3.09 21.96 15.58
C VAL A 249 -2.35 23.30 15.60
N LEU A 250 -1.62 23.59 16.67
CA LEU A 250 -0.97 24.90 16.85
C LEU A 250 0.32 25.04 16.04
N PHE A 251 1.17 24.01 16.03
CA PHE A 251 2.54 24.12 15.53
C PHE A 251 2.87 23.20 14.35
N LYS A 252 1.97 22.28 13.97
CA LYS A 252 2.24 21.24 12.96
C LYS A 252 3.52 20.45 13.29
N GLN A 253 3.67 20.10 14.57
CA GLN A 253 4.83 19.40 15.10
C GLN A 253 4.41 18.22 16.00
N GLY A 254 5.40 17.38 16.32
CA GLY A 254 5.24 16.26 17.24
C GLY A 254 4.59 15.02 16.61
N PRO A 255 4.21 14.03 17.44
CA PRO A 255 3.75 12.71 16.98
C PRO A 255 2.57 12.75 16.00
N GLY A 256 1.71 13.77 16.07
CA GLY A 256 0.59 13.95 15.17
C GLY A 256 0.98 14.23 13.70
N THR A 257 2.27 14.50 13.41
CA THR A 257 2.78 14.68 12.04
C THR A 257 3.45 13.43 11.48
N SER A 258 3.63 12.38 12.30
CA SER A 258 4.22 11.12 11.88
C SER A 258 3.22 10.27 11.07
N ASN A 259 3.77 9.45 10.19
CA ASN A 259 3.05 8.38 9.53
C ASN A 259 3.13 7.04 10.30
N VAL A 260 3.76 7.04 11.47
CA VAL A 260 4.04 5.91 12.36
C VAL A 260 5.08 4.92 11.82
N ALA A 261 5.05 4.59 10.53
CA ALA A 261 6.05 3.76 9.85
C ALA A 261 7.15 4.67 9.24
N GLU A 262 7.97 5.27 10.07
CA GLU A 262 8.92 6.32 9.69
C GLU A 262 10.19 5.78 9.02
N SER A 263 10.51 4.52 9.28
CA SER A 263 11.71 3.85 8.76
C SER A 263 11.46 2.41 8.34
N GLY A 264 12.38 1.90 7.59
CA GLY A 264 12.34 0.53 7.10
C GLY A 264 13.54 0.25 6.21
N GLY A 265 13.37 -0.66 5.26
CA GLY A 265 14.43 -1.00 4.34
C GLY A 265 14.01 -1.96 3.27
N PHE A 266 14.92 -2.16 2.33
CA PHE A 266 14.79 -3.12 1.26
C PHE A 266 15.99 -4.06 1.29
N TRP A 267 15.72 -5.34 1.31
CA TRP A 267 16.73 -6.37 1.37
C TRP A 267 16.57 -7.38 0.24
N ARG A 268 17.69 -7.76 -0.34
CA ARG A 268 17.76 -8.86 -1.28
C ARG A 268 18.05 -10.13 -0.50
N SER A 269 17.08 -11.04 -0.44
CA SER A 269 17.22 -12.30 0.27
C SER A 269 18.21 -13.25 -0.47
N PRO A 270 18.74 -14.26 0.20
CA PRO A 270 19.53 -15.31 -0.47
C PRO A 270 18.74 -16.10 -1.51
N LEU A 271 17.41 -16.01 -1.48
CA LEU A 271 16.50 -16.68 -2.39
C LEU A 271 16.05 -15.78 -3.57
N ALA A 272 16.47 -14.52 -3.60
CA ALA A 272 16.09 -13.58 -4.66
C ALA A 272 16.54 -14.10 -6.03
N GLU A 273 15.62 -14.10 -6.98
CA GLU A 273 15.85 -14.64 -8.33
C GLU A 273 16.66 -13.69 -9.24
N ASP A 274 16.77 -12.42 -8.85
CA ASP A 274 17.56 -11.40 -9.55
C ASP A 274 18.20 -10.40 -8.57
N GLU A 275 18.75 -9.28 -9.07
CA GLU A 275 19.42 -8.29 -8.24
C GLU A 275 18.46 -7.35 -7.48
N ARG A 276 17.14 -7.37 -7.74
CA ARG A 276 16.18 -6.53 -7.03
C ARG A 276 16.04 -6.98 -5.58
N PRO A 277 15.89 -6.06 -4.63
CA PRO A 277 15.41 -6.42 -3.30
C PRO A 277 14.04 -7.10 -3.42
N ASP A 278 13.87 -8.20 -2.72
CA ASP A 278 12.63 -9.00 -2.73
C ASP A 278 11.88 -8.96 -1.40
N VAL A 279 12.48 -8.36 -0.36
CA VAL A 279 11.85 -8.14 0.95
C VAL A 279 11.88 -6.67 1.31
N GLN A 280 10.74 -6.14 1.76
CA GLN A 280 10.63 -4.80 2.34
C GLN A 280 10.32 -4.89 3.83
N PHE A 281 10.96 -4.01 4.62
CA PHE A 281 10.74 -3.88 6.05
C PHE A 281 10.07 -2.57 6.38
N HIS A 282 9.16 -2.57 7.37
CA HIS A 282 8.60 -1.37 7.98
C HIS A 282 8.75 -1.46 9.49
N PHE A 283 9.48 -0.53 10.07
CA PHE A 283 9.58 -0.43 11.52
C PHE A 283 8.50 0.50 12.06
N VAL A 284 7.75 0.02 13.03
CA VAL A 284 6.64 0.71 13.66
C VAL A 284 6.84 0.75 15.17
N PRO A 285 7.11 1.92 15.78
CA PRO A 285 7.24 2.07 17.23
C PRO A 285 5.87 2.00 17.93
N ALA A 286 5.12 0.94 17.68
CA ALA A 286 3.83 0.63 18.29
C ALA A 286 3.55 -0.87 18.20
N GLN A 287 2.66 -1.35 19.05
CA GLN A 287 2.16 -2.72 19.01
C GLN A 287 1.00 -2.79 18.00
N LEU A 288 1.25 -3.40 16.82
CA LEU A 288 0.23 -3.56 15.79
C LEU A 288 -0.22 -5.02 15.69
N ASP A 289 -1.27 -5.37 16.44
CA ASP A 289 -1.98 -6.64 16.27
C ASP A 289 -3.25 -6.42 15.45
N ASP A 290 -3.47 -7.28 14.46
CA ASP A 290 -4.61 -7.23 13.53
C ASP A 290 -4.85 -5.81 12.96
N HIS A 291 -3.83 -5.20 12.38
CA HIS A 291 -3.85 -3.82 11.86
C HIS A 291 -4.18 -2.76 12.93
N GLY A 292 -3.82 -3.00 14.19
CA GLY A 292 -4.11 -2.10 15.31
C GLY A 292 -5.56 -2.16 15.81
N ARG A 293 -6.34 -3.18 15.41
CA ARG A 293 -7.70 -3.39 15.91
C ARG A 293 -7.70 -3.99 17.31
N ASN A 294 -6.72 -4.82 17.62
CA ASN A 294 -6.51 -5.37 18.93
C ASN A 294 -5.57 -4.47 19.71
N LYS A 295 -6.02 -3.98 20.87
CA LYS A 295 -5.15 -3.23 21.77
C LYS A 295 -4.35 -4.19 22.61
N VAL A 296 -3.03 -4.06 22.54
CA VAL A 296 -2.08 -4.80 23.37
C VAL A 296 -1.63 -3.87 24.51
N PRO A 297 -1.72 -4.27 25.79
CA PRO A 297 -1.33 -3.43 26.91
C PRO A 297 0.18 -3.18 26.98
N GLY A 298 0.55 -1.96 27.38
CA GLY A 298 1.94 -1.53 27.58
C GLY A 298 2.52 -0.87 26.33
N SER A 299 3.84 -0.76 26.30
CA SER A 299 4.61 -0.19 25.19
C SER A 299 5.32 -1.29 24.42
N GLY A 300 5.40 -1.16 23.11
CA GLY A 300 6.11 -2.09 22.25
C GLY A 300 6.39 -1.53 20.87
N PHE A 301 7.04 -2.34 20.04
CA PHE A 301 7.32 -2.01 18.65
C PHE A 301 7.18 -3.25 17.79
N THR A 302 6.88 -3.02 16.52
CA THR A 302 6.66 -4.06 15.54
C THR A 302 7.58 -3.84 14.35
N LEU A 303 8.28 -4.89 13.92
CA LEU A 303 8.97 -4.93 12.65
C LEU A 303 8.18 -5.81 11.69
N HIS A 304 7.68 -5.20 10.65
CA HIS A 304 6.98 -5.83 9.54
C HIS A 304 7.97 -6.19 8.46
N ALA A 305 7.85 -7.37 7.87
CA ALA A 305 8.61 -7.77 6.69
C ALA A 305 7.69 -8.41 5.67
N CYS A 306 7.67 -7.90 4.44
CA CYS A 306 6.82 -8.41 3.40
C CYS A 306 7.62 -8.84 2.16
N PHE A 307 7.18 -9.94 1.54
CA PHE A 307 7.74 -10.43 0.30
C PHE A 307 7.14 -9.68 -0.89
N LEU A 308 8.01 -9.04 -1.71
CA LEU A 308 7.60 -8.12 -2.77
C LEU A 308 7.25 -8.82 -4.11
N ARG A 309 7.66 -10.07 -4.30
CA ARG A 309 7.49 -10.82 -5.57
C ARG A 309 6.89 -12.19 -5.37
N PRO A 310 5.69 -12.28 -4.73
CA PRO A 310 5.08 -13.57 -4.44
C PRO A 310 4.79 -14.32 -5.73
N LYS A 311 5.01 -15.65 -5.72
CA LYS A 311 4.61 -16.56 -6.79
C LYS A 311 3.15 -16.98 -6.66
N SER A 312 2.60 -16.90 -5.47
CA SER A 312 1.19 -17.13 -5.17
C SER A 312 0.29 -16.17 -5.94
N ARG A 313 -0.84 -16.69 -6.42
CA ARG A 313 -1.83 -15.90 -7.18
C ARG A 313 -3.21 -16.10 -6.61
N GLY A 314 -3.89 -14.99 -6.43
CA GLY A 314 -5.27 -14.94 -5.98
C GLY A 314 -6.25 -14.60 -7.09
N ARG A 315 -7.51 -14.52 -6.72
CA ARG A 315 -8.61 -14.20 -7.63
C ARG A 315 -9.75 -13.49 -6.91
N LEU A 316 -10.47 -12.71 -7.69
CA LEU A 316 -11.68 -12.01 -7.28
C LEU A 316 -12.88 -12.55 -8.04
N TYR A 317 -14.00 -12.80 -7.33
CA TYR A 317 -15.25 -13.31 -7.87
C TYR A 317 -16.41 -12.40 -7.51
N LEU A 318 -17.42 -12.33 -8.40
CA LEU A 318 -18.72 -11.80 -8.02
C LEU A 318 -19.42 -12.77 -7.06
N THR A 319 -20.20 -12.22 -6.14
CA THR A 319 -21.12 -13.00 -5.28
C THR A 319 -22.57 -12.87 -5.75
N SER A 320 -22.85 -11.92 -6.63
CA SER A 320 -24.11 -11.69 -7.32
C SER A 320 -23.96 -10.67 -8.45
N ASN A 321 -25.04 -10.39 -9.17
CA ASN A 321 -25.11 -9.31 -10.16
C ASN A 321 -25.43 -7.92 -9.55
N ASN A 322 -25.41 -7.77 -8.24
CA ASN A 322 -25.67 -6.52 -7.54
C ASN A 322 -24.37 -5.92 -7.00
N ILE A 323 -24.02 -4.68 -7.41
CA ILE A 323 -22.83 -3.95 -6.98
C ILE A 323 -22.75 -3.71 -5.46
N GLN A 324 -23.88 -3.73 -4.75
CA GLN A 324 -23.91 -3.56 -3.30
C GLN A 324 -23.36 -4.79 -2.56
N HIS A 325 -23.34 -5.94 -3.19
CA HIS A 325 -22.75 -7.16 -2.64
C HIS A 325 -21.23 -7.12 -2.84
N LYS A 326 -20.51 -7.33 -1.76
CA LYS A 326 -19.04 -7.34 -1.80
C LYS A 326 -18.55 -8.54 -2.62
N PRO A 327 -17.53 -8.37 -3.46
CA PRO A 327 -16.93 -9.49 -4.16
C PRO A 327 -16.23 -10.44 -3.16
N ARG A 328 -16.13 -11.70 -3.50
CA ARG A 328 -15.30 -12.68 -2.80
C ARG A 328 -13.86 -12.48 -3.27
N ILE A 329 -12.95 -12.31 -2.31
CA ILE A 329 -11.52 -12.15 -2.56
C ILE A 329 -10.82 -13.40 -2.02
N GLU A 330 -10.18 -14.12 -2.91
CA GLU A 330 -9.29 -15.23 -2.57
C GLU A 330 -7.87 -14.76 -2.83
N ALA A 331 -7.16 -14.36 -1.77
CA ALA A 331 -5.82 -13.80 -1.89
C ALA A 331 -4.80 -14.83 -2.39
N GLY A 332 -5.02 -16.12 -2.10
CA GLY A 332 -4.14 -17.20 -2.51
C GLY A 332 -2.76 -17.15 -1.85
N TYR A 333 -2.62 -16.54 -0.68
CA TYR A 333 -1.33 -16.48 0.02
C TYR A 333 -0.73 -17.86 0.24
N LEU A 334 0.57 -17.97 0.02
CA LEU A 334 1.35 -19.20 0.25
C LEU A 334 0.80 -20.41 -0.54
N SER A 335 0.16 -20.16 -1.68
CA SER A 335 -0.42 -21.20 -2.53
C SER A 335 0.48 -21.64 -3.67
N ASP A 336 1.67 -21.09 -3.76
CA ASP A 336 2.68 -21.50 -4.74
C ASP A 336 3.12 -22.96 -4.52
N ALA A 337 3.26 -23.70 -5.63
CA ALA A 337 3.45 -25.16 -5.58
C ALA A 337 4.74 -25.58 -4.85
N ASP A 338 5.78 -24.76 -4.94
CA ASP A 338 7.12 -25.07 -4.42
C ASP A 338 7.34 -24.55 -2.99
N GLY A 339 6.35 -23.87 -2.40
CA GLY A 339 6.47 -23.22 -1.09
C GLY A 339 7.55 -22.14 -1.05
N PHE A 340 7.82 -21.50 -2.18
CA PHE A 340 8.85 -20.48 -2.33
C PHE A 340 8.53 -19.25 -1.49
N ASP A 341 7.28 -18.79 -1.55
CA ASP A 341 6.81 -17.62 -0.80
C ASP A 341 7.02 -17.81 0.71
N MET A 342 6.70 -19.00 1.23
CA MET A 342 6.93 -19.34 2.64
C MET A 342 8.42 -19.30 3.00
N LYS A 343 9.29 -19.83 2.15
CA LYS A 343 10.74 -19.81 2.40
C LYS A 343 11.28 -18.39 2.50
N VAL A 344 10.87 -17.50 1.59
CA VAL A 344 11.28 -16.08 1.65
C VAL A 344 10.73 -15.40 2.90
N MET A 345 9.48 -15.67 3.28
CA MET A 345 8.86 -15.11 4.49
C MET A 345 9.58 -15.58 5.77
N LEU A 346 10.01 -16.84 5.83
CA LEU A 346 10.81 -17.36 6.95
C LEU A 346 12.17 -16.65 7.05
N GLU A 347 12.86 -16.47 5.93
CA GLU A 347 14.10 -15.69 5.90
C GLU A 347 13.88 -14.24 6.34
N ALA A 348 12.79 -13.62 5.90
CA ALA A 348 12.43 -12.26 6.33
C ALA A 348 12.19 -12.17 7.85
N ALA A 349 11.50 -13.15 8.44
CA ALA A 349 11.29 -13.24 9.88
C ALA A 349 12.61 -13.41 10.65
N LYS A 350 13.52 -14.28 10.17
CA LYS A 350 14.86 -14.46 10.76
C LYS A 350 15.67 -13.16 10.71
N GLN A 351 15.62 -12.43 9.60
CA GLN A 351 16.30 -11.14 9.50
C GLN A 351 15.66 -10.07 10.41
N SER A 352 14.36 -10.06 10.59
CA SER A 352 13.70 -9.18 11.56
C SER A 352 14.26 -9.41 12.98
N ARG A 353 14.34 -10.65 13.41
CA ARG A 353 14.95 -11.02 14.72
C ARG A 353 16.42 -10.61 14.80
N ARG A 354 17.19 -10.85 13.73
CA ARG A 354 18.61 -10.49 13.67
C ARG A 354 18.82 -8.98 13.84
N ILE A 355 17.99 -8.14 13.22
CA ILE A 355 18.06 -6.69 13.37
C ILE A 355 17.71 -6.28 14.80
N ILE A 356 16.59 -6.80 15.33
CA ILE A 356 16.13 -6.43 16.68
C ILE A 356 17.10 -6.93 17.75
N ALA A 357 17.86 -8.01 17.51
CA ALA A 357 18.86 -8.55 18.44
C ALA A 357 20.13 -7.68 18.57
N GLN A 358 20.30 -6.65 17.75
CA GLN A 358 21.52 -5.83 17.77
C GLN A 358 21.62 -4.93 19.01
N PRO A 359 22.86 -4.58 19.43
CA PRO A 359 23.11 -3.77 20.64
C PRO A 359 22.36 -2.45 20.71
N ALA A 360 22.06 -1.81 19.57
CA ALA A 360 21.29 -0.56 19.55
C ALA A 360 19.92 -0.72 20.25
N PHE A 361 19.31 -1.90 20.23
CA PHE A 361 18.05 -2.18 20.90
C PHE A 361 18.17 -2.60 22.36
N ASP A 362 19.37 -2.85 22.93
CA ASP A 362 19.53 -3.44 24.27
C ASP A 362 18.83 -2.65 25.39
N ALA A 363 18.82 -1.31 25.28
CA ALA A 363 18.14 -0.43 26.22
C ALA A 363 16.61 -0.40 26.08
N TYR A 364 16.06 -0.96 24.99
CA TYR A 364 14.66 -0.83 24.59
C TYR A 364 13.94 -2.16 24.41
N ARG A 365 14.69 -3.21 24.05
CA ARG A 365 14.14 -4.53 23.74
C ARG A 365 13.71 -5.28 24.98
N GLY A 366 12.41 -5.51 25.11
CA GLY A 366 11.79 -6.46 26.02
C GLY A 366 11.55 -7.83 25.34
N PRO A 367 10.79 -8.73 25.98
CA PRO A 367 10.45 -10.04 25.42
C PRO A 367 9.77 -9.94 24.06
N GLU A 368 10.05 -10.89 23.16
CA GLU A 368 9.30 -11.08 21.92
C GLU A 368 7.90 -11.58 22.24
N MET A 369 6.89 -10.92 21.67
CA MET A 369 5.49 -11.25 21.86
C MET A 369 4.93 -12.08 20.70
N PHE A 370 5.33 -11.75 19.48
CA PHE A 370 4.96 -12.44 18.25
C PHE A 370 6.19 -12.58 17.33
N PRO A 371 6.39 -13.76 16.73
CA PRO A 371 5.67 -15.02 16.96
C PRO A 371 5.91 -15.62 18.35
N GLY A 372 6.87 -15.11 19.15
CA GLY A 372 7.15 -15.50 20.52
C GLY A 372 8.25 -16.56 20.64
N ASP A 373 8.71 -16.75 21.88
CA ASP A 373 9.88 -17.59 22.20
C ASP A 373 9.70 -19.08 21.86
N THR A 374 8.47 -19.53 21.66
CA THR A 374 8.16 -20.91 21.29
C THR A 374 8.33 -21.21 19.79
N ALA A 375 8.33 -20.17 18.95
CA ALA A 375 8.48 -20.30 17.50
C ALA A 375 9.96 -20.15 17.10
N GLN A 376 10.76 -21.17 17.38
CA GLN A 376 12.22 -21.16 17.13
C GLN A 376 12.65 -22.05 15.97
N SER A 377 11.76 -22.84 15.38
CA SER A 377 12.04 -23.69 14.23
C SER A 377 11.30 -23.17 12.99
N ASP A 378 11.72 -23.65 11.82
CA ASP A 378 11.09 -23.36 10.53
C ASP A 378 9.76 -24.15 10.34
N ALA A 379 9.39 -25.01 11.29
CA ALA A 379 8.20 -25.88 11.25
C ALA A 379 6.96 -25.20 11.84
#